data_e0faf3d72cd8f41e8ebae1df5c313084
#
_entry.id   e0faf3d72cd8f41e8ebae1df5c313084
#
_cell.length_a   1.000
_cell.length_b   1.000
_cell.length_c   1.000
_cell.angle_alpha   90.00
_cell.angle_beta   90.00
_cell.angle_gamma   90.00
#
_symmetry.space_group_name_H-M   'P 1'
#
loop_
_entity.id
_entity.type
_entity.pdbx_description
1 polymer ?
#
loop_
_entity_poly.entity_id
_entity_poly.type
_entity_poly.pdbx_seq_one_letter_code
_entity_poly.pdbx_strand_id
1 'polypeptide(L)'
;MAVPPSLKGLQAFEAAARTGSFAAAAEELSVSAAAVSQLIRAVEEQMGRKLFHRVNRRVVLTEAGVEMLPRLTMAFQEIGSVARQLGGDTFRPRLMVSVPPSMAMGWLSQRLAGFVASHGAVDISLRGDDDPVPFDRELIDIRLSYGPHYREHPTEDIVQDAVYPVCAPGLADAIKPEGLASLPLIHTGWGPTGASFPSWHNWFEAAGIEPGRAAQRGLSANSSRAALDLAISGLGVALAQGIYCAEALEDGRLVRPLAQALELRQPYCLTIPERSARRDVVAAFRQWLIDECRRTVNSPALR
;
A
#
# COMPACT_ATOMS: atom_id res chain seq x y z
N MET A 1 24.73 6.91 31.76
CA MET A 1 23.45 6.72 31.04
C MET A 1 22.48 7.80 31.45
N ALA A 2 21.93 8.56 30.52
CA ALA A 2 20.89 9.55 30.84
C ALA A 2 19.62 8.83 31.33
N VAL A 3 19.03 9.32 32.40
CA VAL A 3 17.74 8.78 32.92
C VAL A 3 16.66 9.09 31.88
N PRO A 4 15.91 8.09 31.41
CA PRO A 4 14.83 8.34 30.44
C PRO A 4 13.73 9.22 31.07
N PRO A 5 12.99 10.01 30.28
CA PRO A 5 11.83 10.74 30.76
C PRO A 5 10.78 9.82 31.38
N SER A 6 9.91 10.37 32.24
CA SER A 6 8.89 9.58 32.89
C SER A 6 7.93 8.95 31.88
N LEU A 7 7.58 7.68 32.08
CA LEU A 7 6.65 6.96 31.19
C LEU A 7 5.31 7.69 31.05
N LYS A 8 4.79 8.26 32.14
CA LYS A 8 3.57 9.09 32.14
C LYS A 8 3.71 10.33 31.27
N GLY A 9 4.89 10.97 31.29
CA GLY A 9 5.17 12.14 30.45
C GLY A 9 5.22 11.77 28.97
N LEU A 10 5.83 10.64 28.64
CA LEU A 10 5.89 10.11 27.28
C LEU A 10 4.49 9.70 26.77
N GLN A 11 3.66 9.09 27.63
CA GLN A 11 2.25 8.78 27.29
C GLN A 11 1.44 10.06 27.03
N ALA A 12 1.60 11.08 27.90
CA ALA A 12 0.92 12.36 27.72
C ALA A 12 1.32 13.04 26.38
N PHE A 13 2.59 12.97 26.02
CA PHE A 13 3.07 13.47 24.72
C PHE A 13 2.45 12.68 23.57
N GLU A 14 2.51 11.36 23.59
CA GLU A 14 1.96 10.49 22.51
C GLU A 14 0.46 10.75 22.30
N ALA A 15 -0.33 10.72 23.37
CA ALA A 15 -1.77 10.95 23.30
C ALA A 15 -2.11 12.36 22.77
N ALA A 16 -1.39 13.40 23.23
CA ALA A 16 -1.58 14.76 22.76
C ALA A 16 -1.18 14.97 21.29
N ALA A 17 -0.12 14.30 20.87
CA ALA A 17 0.36 14.35 19.49
C ALA A 17 -0.60 13.66 18.52
N ARG A 18 -1.11 12.49 18.87
CA ARG A 18 -2.05 11.70 18.09
C ARG A 18 -3.43 12.34 17.99
N THR A 19 -3.94 12.88 19.09
CA THR A 19 -5.26 13.54 19.13
C THR A 19 -5.25 14.98 18.65
N GLY A 20 -4.06 15.62 18.56
CA GLY A 20 -3.92 17.03 18.25
C GLY A 20 -4.46 17.99 19.33
N SER A 21 -4.75 17.48 20.54
CA SER A 21 -5.41 18.24 21.62
C SER A 21 -4.97 17.77 23.00
N PHE A 22 -4.57 18.72 23.85
CA PHE A 22 -4.27 18.42 25.25
C PHE A 22 -5.53 18.04 26.05
N ALA A 23 -6.69 18.55 25.66
CA ALA A 23 -7.95 18.21 26.30
C ALA A 23 -8.38 16.77 25.96
N ALA A 24 -8.30 16.38 24.69
CA ALA A 24 -8.61 15.01 24.28
C ALA A 24 -7.64 13.99 24.90
N ALA A 25 -6.34 14.32 24.96
CA ALA A 25 -5.36 13.49 25.65
C ALA A 25 -5.65 13.35 27.16
N ALA A 26 -6.13 14.42 27.78
CA ALA A 26 -6.51 14.41 29.20
C ALA A 26 -7.70 13.48 29.47
N GLU A 27 -8.70 13.50 28.61
CA GLU A 27 -9.86 12.58 28.66
C GLU A 27 -9.42 11.13 28.51
N GLU A 28 -8.58 10.84 27.50
CA GLU A 28 -8.06 9.50 27.24
C GLU A 28 -7.25 8.94 28.43
N LEU A 29 -6.42 9.80 29.03
CA LEU A 29 -5.54 9.40 30.14
C LEU A 29 -6.21 9.54 31.53
N SER A 30 -7.47 9.97 31.59
CA SER A 30 -8.23 10.20 32.82
C SER A 30 -7.51 11.15 33.79
N VAL A 31 -6.95 12.24 33.26
CA VAL A 31 -6.27 13.29 34.02
C VAL A 31 -6.77 14.69 33.60
N SER A 32 -6.30 15.76 34.26
CA SER A 32 -6.62 17.12 33.82
C SER A 32 -5.73 17.58 32.65
N ALA A 33 -6.24 18.48 31.80
CA ALA A 33 -5.45 19.10 30.73
C ALA A 33 -4.22 19.87 31.27
N ALA A 34 -4.30 20.41 32.48
CA ALA A 34 -3.17 21.02 33.16
C ALA A 34 -2.08 20.00 33.53
N ALA A 35 -2.49 18.80 33.99
CA ALA A 35 -1.56 17.70 34.26
C ALA A 35 -0.85 17.22 32.98
N VAL A 36 -1.60 17.04 31.86
CA VAL A 36 -1.00 16.72 30.56
C VAL A 36 0.04 17.77 30.17
N SER A 37 -0.28 19.06 30.28
CA SER A 37 0.64 20.15 29.96
C SER A 37 1.91 20.14 30.84
N GLN A 38 1.77 19.84 32.15
CA GLN A 38 2.91 19.72 33.06
C GLN A 38 3.79 18.51 32.73
N LEU A 39 3.19 17.36 32.46
CA LEU A 39 3.90 16.13 32.10
C LEU A 39 4.72 16.32 30.81
N ILE A 40 4.14 16.94 29.79
CA ILE A 40 4.81 17.22 28.52
C ILE A 40 5.95 18.23 28.74
N ARG A 41 5.71 19.29 29.54
CA ARG A 41 6.74 20.27 29.84
C ARG A 41 7.94 19.64 30.56
N ALA A 42 7.70 18.74 31.50
CA ALA A 42 8.78 18.01 32.19
C ALA A 42 9.61 17.15 31.22
N VAL A 43 8.96 16.52 30.23
CA VAL A 43 9.66 15.77 29.16
C VAL A 43 10.52 16.72 28.33
N GLU A 44 9.95 17.85 27.87
CA GLU A 44 10.65 18.86 27.08
C GLU A 44 11.87 19.42 27.82
N GLU A 45 11.73 19.73 29.12
CA GLU A 45 12.81 20.22 29.97
C GLU A 45 13.92 19.19 30.13
N GLN A 46 13.55 17.92 30.38
CA GLN A 46 14.55 16.85 30.53
C GLN A 46 15.29 16.55 29.21
N MET A 47 14.59 16.66 28.07
CA MET A 47 15.18 16.43 26.74
C MET A 47 15.90 17.67 26.19
N GLY A 48 15.71 18.85 26.80
CA GLY A 48 16.25 20.14 26.32
C GLY A 48 15.66 20.57 24.96
N ARG A 49 14.55 20.01 24.55
CA ARG A 49 13.91 20.29 23.25
C ARG A 49 12.42 20.46 23.41
N LYS A 50 11.84 21.43 22.70
CA LYS A 50 10.39 21.56 22.56
C LYS A 50 9.83 20.50 21.63
N LEU A 51 8.71 19.90 22.00
CA LEU A 51 8.01 18.89 21.23
C LEU A 51 6.75 19.45 20.56
N PHE A 52 6.21 20.53 21.11
CA PHE A 52 5.06 21.24 20.57
C PHE A 52 5.31 22.72 20.37
N HIS A 53 4.70 23.27 19.30
CA HIS A 53 4.47 24.69 19.12
C HIS A 53 2.99 25.03 19.45
N ARG A 54 2.76 26.18 20.05
CA ARG A 54 1.41 26.74 20.22
C ARG A 54 1.13 27.72 19.09
N VAL A 55 0.22 27.35 18.18
CA VAL A 55 -0.20 28.20 17.06
C VAL A 55 -1.72 28.37 17.14
N ASN A 56 -2.22 29.59 17.33
CA ASN A 56 -3.66 29.92 17.28
C ASN A 56 -4.58 28.95 18.07
N ARG A 57 -4.26 28.67 19.34
CA ARG A 57 -4.96 27.73 20.23
C ARG A 57 -4.86 26.24 19.81
N ARG A 58 -4.09 25.91 18.77
CA ARG A 58 -3.81 24.52 18.36
C ARG A 58 -2.41 24.10 18.84
N VAL A 59 -2.29 22.79 19.04
CA VAL A 59 -1.04 22.15 19.41
C VAL A 59 -0.48 21.50 18.13
N VAL A 60 0.69 21.95 17.71
CA VAL A 60 1.37 21.46 16.51
C VAL A 60 2.72 20.89 16.91
N LEU A 61 3.09 19.74 16.40
CA LEU A 61 4.38 19.12 16.67
C LEU A 61 5.55 19.97 16.09
N THR A 62 6.64 20.03 16.84
CA THR A 62 7.94 20.45 16.31
C THR A 62 8.55 19.34 15.47
N GLU A 63 9.67 19.61 14.78
CA GLU A 63 10.44 18.59 14.08
C GLU A 63 10.84 17.44 15.03
N ALA A 64 11.33 17.75 16.23
CA ALA A 64 11.65 16.77 17.26
C ALA A 64 10.41 15.96 17.70
N GLY A 65 9.25 16.60 17.79
CA GLY A 65 7.98 15.91 18.10
C GLY A 65 7.54 14.96 16.99
N VAL A 66 7.69 15.38 15.73
CA VAL A 66 7.39 14.54 14.55
C VAL A 66 8.31 13.32 14.51
N GLU A 67 9.60 13.49 14.79
CA GLU A 67 10.57 12.38 14.83
C GLU A 67 10.30 11.40 15.98
N MET A 68 9.90 11.90 17.15
CA MET A 68 9.72 11.10 18.36
C MET A 68 8.41 10.32 18.37
N LEU A 69 7.33 10.88 17.82
CA LEU A 69 5.98 10.31 17.89
C LEU A 69 5.89 8.86 17.40
N PRO A 70 6.38 8.49 16.20
CA PRO A 70 6.24 7.13 15.70
C PRO A 70 6.91 6.10 16.61
N ARG A 71 8.09 6.42 17.12
CA ARG A 71 8.87 5.53 18.01
C ARG A 71 8.16 5.30 19.34
N LEU A 72 7.56 6.34 19.90
CA LEU A 72 6.80 6.21 21.16
C LEU A 72 5.48 5.47 20.97
N THR A 73 4.75 5.77 19.90
CA THR A 73 3.51 5.04 19.58
C THR A 73 3.79 3.53 19.46
N MET A 74 4.89 3.14 18.79
CA MET A 74 5.30 1.74 18.71
C MET A 74 5.63 1.14 20.08
N ALA A 75 6.43 1.85 20.87
CA ALA A 75 6.82 1.37 22.20
C ALA A 75 5.58 1.14 23.10
N PHE A 76 4.61 2.06 23.10
CA PHE A 76 3.38 1.90 23.86
C PHE A 76 2.46 0.81 23.31
N GLN A 77 2.43 0.61 22.00
CA GLN A 77 1.71 -0.51 21.39
C GLN A 77 2.31 -1.84 21.85
N GLU A 78 3.64 -1.95 21.90
CA GLU A 78 4.34 -3.16 22.36
C GLU A 78 4.08 -3.41 23.84
N ILE A 79 4.22 -2.40 24.70
CA ILE A 79 3.87 -2.49 26.13
C ILE A 79 2.43 -2.94 26.30
N GLY A 80 1.50 -2.35 25.54
CA GLY A 80 0.08 -2.73 25.56
C GLY A 80 -0.14 -4.16 25.07
N SER A 81 0.66 -4.66 24.13
CA SER A 81 0.58 -6.03 23.65
C SER A 81 0.97 -7.04 24.74
N VAL A 82 2.06 -6.76 25.45
CA VAL A 82 2.51 -7.58 26.59
C VAL A 82 1.47 -7.59 27.70
N ALA A 83 0.89 -6.42 28.04
CA ALA A 83 -0.14 -6.33 29.07
C ALA A 83 -1.41 -7.13 28.71
N ARG A 84 -1.85 -7.10 27.45
CA ARG A 84 -2.99 -7.90 26.96
C ARG A 84 -2.69 -9.39 26.97
N GLN A 85 -1.48 -9.80 26.58
CA GLN A 85 -1.06 -11.19 26.60
C GLN A 85 -1.09 -11.79 28.02
N LEU A 86 -0.74 -10.99 29.03
CA LEU A 86 -0.78 -11.39 30.44
C LEU A 86 -2.20 -11.33 31.05
N GLY A 87 -3.06 -10.47 30.52
CA GLY A 87 -4.42 -10.24 31.02
C GLY A 87 -5.48 -11.25 30.55
N GLY A 88 -5.10 -12.23 29.72
CA GLY A 88 -6.04 -13.25 29.21
C GLY A 88 -7.00 -12.77 28.12
N ASP A 89 -6.89 -11.53 27.66
CA ASP A 89 -7.55 -11.06 26.45
C ASP A 89 -6.92 -11.75 25.23
N THR A 90 -7.76 -12.12 24.26
CA THR A 90 -7.27 -12.70 23.00
C THR A 90 -6.42 -11.65 22.30
N PHE A 91 -5.10 -11.75 22.47
CA PHE A 91 -4.14 -10.88 21.80
C PHE A 91 -4.30 -11.01 20.28
N ARG A 92 -4.61 -9.90 19.63
CA ARG A 92 -4.62 -9.82 18.18
C ARG A 92 -3.40 -9.04 17.71
N PRO A 93 -2.45 -9.71 17.05
CA PRO A 93 -1.31 -9.01 16.48
C PRO A 93 -1.81 -8.00 15.44
N ARG A 94 -1.25 -6.78 15.47
CA ARG A 94 -1.54 -5.76 14.47
C ARG A 94 -0.55 -5.84 13.32
N LEU A 95 -1.05 -5.56 12.12
CA LEU A 95 -0.25 -5.53 10.91
C LEU A 95 -0.64 -4.32 10.06
N MET A 96 0.29 -3.42 9.78
CA MET A 96 0.11 -2.29 8.88
C MET A 96 0.69 -2.64 7.50
N VAL A 97 -0.18 -2.82 6.53
CA VAL A 97 0.18 -3.19 5.16
C VAL A 97 -0.10 -2.02 4.23
N SER A 98 0.91 -1.60 3.49
CA SER A 98 0.81 -0.56 2.46
C SER A 98 1.12 -1.18 1.09
N VAL A 99 0.25 -0.91 0.11
CA VAL A 99 0.37 -1.39 -1.27
C VAL A 99 -0.07 -0.29 -2.23
N PRO A 100 0.21 -0.37 -3.54
CA PRO A 100 -0.36 0.57 -4.51
C PRO A 100 -1.89 0.63 -4.43
N PRO A 101 -2.53 1.81 -4.64
CA PRO A 101 -3.97 1.98 -4.46
C PRO A 101 -4.82 0.98 -5.25
N SER A 102 -4.46 0.71 -6.52
CA SER A 102 -5.15 -0.28 -7.35
C SER A 102 -5.05 -1.69 -6.78
N MET A 103 -3.93 -2.02 -6.15
CA MET A 103 -3.72 -3.32 -5.51
C MET A 103 -4.53 -3.46 -4.22
N ALA A 104 -4.58 -2.40 -3.41
CA ALA A 104 -5.40 -2.40 -2.20
C ALA A 104 -6.87 -2.66 -2.52
N MET A 105 -7.43 -1.91 -3.49
CA MET A 105 -8.85 -1.97 -3.84
C MET A 105 -9.24 -3.17 -4.71
N GLY A 106 -8.39 -3.57 -5.64
CA GLY A 106 -8.75 -4.50 -6.70
C GLY A 106 -8.21 -5.93 -6.53
N TRP A 107 -7.24 -6.13 -5.65
CA TRP A 107 -6.57 -7.43 -5.56
C TRP A 107 -6.44 -7.94 -4.12
N LEU A 108 -5.76 -7.17 -3.24
CA LEU A 108 -5.43 -7.63 -1.89
C LEU A 108 -6.66 -7.71 -0.98
N SER A 109 -7.56 -6.71 -1.03
CA SER A 109 -8.77 -6.68 -0.19
C SER A 109 -9.65 -7.93 -0.35
N GLN A 110 -9.73 -8.47 -1.56
CA GLN A 110 -10.53 -9.67 -1.87
C GLN A 110 -9.88 -10.96 -1.32
N ARG A 111 -8.57 -10.95 -1.06
CA ARG A 111 -7.77 -12.12 -0.65
C ARG A 111 -7.50 -12.19 0.85
N LEU A 112 -7.60 -11.05 1.57
CA LEU A 112 -7.33 -10.98 3.01
C LEU A 112 -8.15 -11.94 3.85
N ALA A 113 -9.38 -12.27 3.44
CA ALA A 113 -10.21 -13.26 4.13
C ALA A 113 -9.52 -14.63 4.23
N GLY A 114 -8.77 -15.03 3.19
CA GLY A 114 -7.99 -16.27 3.18
C GLY A 114 -6.85 -16.27 4.18
N PHE A 115 -6.15 -15.13 4.32
CA PHE A 115 -5.10 -14.96 5.33
C PHE A 115 -5.67 -15.05 6.75
N VAL A 116 -6.75 -14.31 7.03
CA VAL A 116 -7.39 -14.31 8.36
C VAL A 116 -7.93 -15.69 8.72
N ALA A 117 -8.52 -16.41 7.77
CA ALA A 117 -9.02 -17.76 8.01
C ALA A 117 -7.92 -18.76 8.39
N SER A 118 -6.71 -18.61 7.83
CA SER A 118 -5.59 -19.54 8.06
C SER A 118 -4.67 -19.15 9.23
N HIS A 119 -4.64 -17.87 9.64
CA HIS A 119 -3.71 -17.36 10.67
C HIS A 119 -4.40 -16.82 11.92
N GLY A 120 -5.72 -16.96 12.02
CA GLY A 120 -6.49 -16.53 13.19
C GLY A 120 -6.73 -15.02 13.24
N ALA A 121 -7.09 -14.51 14.41
CA ALA A 121 -7.46 -13.12 14.61
C ALA A 121 -6.23 -12.21 14.53
N VAL A 122 -6.10 -11.47 13.44
CA VAL A 122 -5.08 -10.44 13.20
C VAL A 122 -5.79 -9.13 12.88
N ASP A 123 -5.37 -8.04 13.51
CA ASP A 123 -5.86 -6.69 13.19
C ASP A 123 -5.05 -6.11 12.04
N ILE A 124 -5.57 -6.19 10.81
CA ILE A 124 -4.91 -5.71 9.61
C ILE A 124 -5.42 -4.32 9.24
N SER A 125 -4.48 -3.37 9.13
CA SER A 125 -4.73 -2.06 8.54
C SER A 125 -4.15 -2.04 7.12
N LEU A 126 -5.03 -2.09 6.11
CA LEU A 126 -4.64 -2.02 4.71
C LEU A 126 -4.70 -0.57 4.22
N ARG A 127 -3.61 -0.12 3.60
CA ARG A 127 -3.50 1.22 2.99
C ARG A 127 -3.19 1.11 1.51
N GLY A 128 -3.82 1.97 0.73
CA GLY A 128 -3.47 2.22 -0.66
C GLY A 128 -2.66 3.52 -0.75
N ASP A 129 -1.36 3.43 -0.94
CA ASP A 129 -0.46 4.58 -0.99
C ASP A 129 0.36 4.56 -2.27
N ASP A 130 0.70 5.76 -2.79
CA ASP A 130 1.67 5.92 -3.86
C ASP A 130 3.09 6.01 -3.29
N ASP A 131 4.08 5.57 -4.08
CA ASP A 131 5.48 5.65 -3.68
C ASP A 131 6.05 7.08 -3.84
N PRO A 132 6.96 7.50 -2.97
CA PRO A 132 7.48 6.80 -1.78
C PRO A 132 6.60 6.98 -0.54
N VAL A 133 6.56 5.97 0.33
CA VAL A 133 5.87 6.04 1.62
C VAL A 133 6.86 6.25 2.77
N PRO A 134 6.51 7.05 3.80
CA PRO A 134 7.38 7.28 4.96
C PRO A 134 7.19 6.16 6.01
N PHE A 135 7.97 5.10 5.95
CA PHE A 135 7.85 3.91 6.81
C PHE A 135 7.78 4.24 8.31
N ASP A 136 8.67 5.09 8.78
CA ASP A 136 8.76 5.38 10.22
C ASP A 136 7.62 6.26 10.71
N ARG A 137 7.18 7.19 9.87
CA ARG A 137 6.09 8.11 10.22
C ARG A 137 4.73 7.41 10.23
N GLU A 138 4.53 6.48 9.33
CA GLU A 138 3.26 5.79 9.10
C GLU A 138 3.21 4.41 9.75
N LEU A 139 4.28 3.99 10.44
CA LEU A 139 4.41 2.69 11.11
C LEU A 139 4.11 1.48 10.20
N ILE A 140 4.49 1.59 8.93
CA ILE A 140 4.25 0.53 7.94
C ILE A 140 5.12 -0.68 8.27
N ASP A 141 4.49 -1.85 8.40
CA ASP A 141 5.18 -3.11 8.65
C ASP A 141 5.64 -3.77 7.35
N ILE A 142 4.82 -3.67 6.31
CA ILE A 142 5.06 -4.29 5.01
C ILE A 142 4.62 -3.31 3.92
N ARG A 143 5.50 -3.06 2.95
CA ARG A 143 5.18 -2.34 1.72
C ARG A 143 5.38 -3.25 0.52
N LEU A 144 4.34 -3.43 -0.29
CA LEU A 144 4.44 -3.97 -1.63
C LEU A 144 4.47 -2.81 -2.63
N SER A 145 5.49 -2.74 -3.47
CA SER A 145 5.69 -1.69 -4.46
C SER A 145 6.00 -2.28 -5.84
N TYR A 146 5.85 -1.48 -6.87
CA TYR A 146 6.37 -1.80 -8.20
C TYR A 146 7.78 -1.20 -8.32
N GLY A 147 8.79 -2.07 -8.34
CA GLY A 147 10.20 -1.68 -8.33
C GLY A 147 10.77 -1.37 -6.94
N PRO A 148 12.10 -1.35 -6.82
CA PRO A 148 12.83 -1.16 -5.56
C PRO A 148 12.97 0.33 -5.22
N HIS A 149 12.00 0.91 -4.51
CA HIS A 149 12.00 2.33 -4.13
C HIS A 149 12.74 2.65 -2.83
N TYR A 150 13.03 1.65 -1.99
CA TYR A 150 13.46 1.84 -0.59
C TYR A 150 14.81 1.21 -0.32
N ARG A 151 15.89 1.92 -0.64
CA ARG A 151 17.27 1.41 -0.47
C ARG A 151 17.74 1.33 0.98
N GLU A 152 17.08 2.09 1.86
CA GLU A 152 17.36 2.16 3.30
C GLU A 152 16.74 1.00 4.10
N HIS A 153 15.87 0.21 3.46
CA HIS A 153 15.19 -0.93 4.08
C HIS A 153 15.45 -2.22 3.31
N PRO A 154 15.45 -3.38 3.99
CA PRO A 154 15.50 -4.68 3.32
C PRO A 154 14.34 -4.80 2.33
N THR A 155 14.69 -5.00 1.06
CA THR A 155 13.74 -5.11 -0.06
C THR A 155 14.08 -6.34 -0.88
N GLU A 156 13.07 -7.13 -1.23
CA GLU A 156 13.19 -8.32 -2.05
C GLU A 156 12.27 -8.28 -3.26
N ASP A 157 12.76 -8.80 -4.37
CA ASP A 157 11.96 -9.02 -5.59
C ASP A 157 11.10 -10.27 -5.39
N ILE A 158 9.79 -10.17 -5.59
CA ILE A 158 8.86 -11.28 -5.29
C ILE A 158 8.27 -11.93 -6.53
N VAL A 159 7.93 -11.11 -7.55
CA VAL A 159 7.35 -11.63 -8.80
C VAL A 159 7.55 -10.65 -9.95
N GLN A 160 7.87 -11.21 -11.11
CA GLN A 160 7.86 -10.51 -12.39
C GLN A 160 6.48 -10.64 -13.01
N ASP A 161 5.92 -9.55 -13.55
CA ASP A 161 4.61 -9.53 -14.19
C ASP A 161 4.69 -8.94 -15.60
N ALA A 162 3.61 -9.00 -16.33
CA ALA A 162 3.47 -8.44 -17.66
C ALA A 162 2.16 -7.67 -17.81
N VAL A 163 2.05 -6.86 -18.86
CA VAL A 163 0.79 -6.26 -19.29
C VAL A 163 0.24 -7.00 -20.50
N TYR A 164 -1.07 -7.16 -20.49
CA TYR A 164 -1.85 -7.87 -21.50
C TYR A 164 -2.92 -6.96 -22.08
N PRO A 165 -3.14 -6.97 -23.41
CA PRO A 165 -4.35 -6.42 -23.98
C PRO A 165 -5.56 -7.22 -23.48
N VAL A 166 -6.52 -6.53 -22.84
CA VAL A 166 -7.73 -7.17 -22.32
C VAL A 166 -8.96 -6.34 -22.67
N CYS A 167 -10.07 -7.00 -22.92
CA CYS A 167 -11.37 -6.36 -23.20
C CYS A 167 -12.53 -7.24 -22.74
N ALA A 168 -13.75 -6.69 -22.69
CA ALA A 168 -14.95 -7.48 -22.51
C ALA A 168 -15.15 -8.47 -23.69
N PRO A 169 -15.73 -9.68 -23.45
CA PRO A 169 -15.91 -10.70 -24.49
C PRO A 169 -16.61 -10.20 -25.74
N GLY A 170 -17.62 -9.33 -25.60
CA GLY A 170 -18.37 -8.80 -26.75
C GLY A 170 -17.55 -7.91 -27.71
N LEU A 171 -16.35 -7.48 -27.33
CA LEU A 171 -15.45 -6.75 -28.22
C LEU A 171 -14.42 -7.65 -28.91
N ALA A 172 -14.18 -8.85 -28.39
CA ALA A 172 -13.08 -9.70 -28.82
C ALA A 172 -13.19 -10.13 -30.28
N ASP A 173 -14.38 -10.47 -30.76
CA ASP A 173 -14.61 -10.94 -32.12
C ASP A 173 -14.30 -9.87 -33.22
N ALA A 174 -14.34 -8.61 -32.83
CA ALA A 174 -14.02 -7.50 -33.71
C ALA A 174 -12.50 -7.19 -33.74
N ILE A 175 -11.71 -7.83 -32.87
CA ILE A 175 -10.28 -7.51 -32.68
C ILE A 175 -9.41 -8.44 -33.51
N LYS A 176 -8.83 -7.89 -34.58
CA LYS A 176 -7.68 -8.49 -35.26
C LYS A 176 -6.45 -7.62 -34.95
N PRO A 177 -5.22 -8.19 -35.00
CA PRO A 177 -4.00 -7.41 -34.75
C PRO A 177 -3.96 -6.10 -35.53
N GLU A 178 -4.28 -6.15 -36.82
CA GLU A 178 -4.26 -4.99 -37.72
C GLU A 178 -5.40 -4.00 -37.45
N GLY A 179 -6.51 -4.48 -36.86
CA GLY A 179 -7.69 -3.70 -36.52
C GLY A 179 -7.66 -3.07 -35.12
N LEU A 180 -6.72 -3.46 -34.26
CA LEU A 180 -6.64 -2.97 -32.88
C LEU A 180 -6.49 -1.45 -32.80
N ALA A 181 -5.73 -0.87 -33.73
CA ALA A 181 -5.54 0.59 -33.79
C ALA A 181 -6.81 1.36 -34.14
N SER A 182 -7.87 0.71 -34.63
CA SER A 182 -9.16 1.34 -34.93
C SER A 182 -10.18 1.27 -33.79
N LEU A 183 -9.89 0.48 -32.74
CA LEU A 183 -10.76 0.31 -31.58
C LEU A 183 -10.50 1.40 -30.52
N PRO A 184 -11.48 1.68 -29.66
CA PRO A 184 -11.26 2.57 -28.53
C PRO A 184 -10.26 1.94 -27.57
N LEU A 185 -9.09 2.56 -27.44
CA LEU A 185 -8.07 2.14 -26.49
C LEU A 185 -8.28 2.84 -25.14
N ILE A 186 -7.97 2.15 -24.07
CA ILE A 186 -7.96 2.69 -22.72
C ILE A 186 -6.51 2.95 -22.34
N HIS A 187 -6.17 4.22 -22.19
CA HIS A 187 -4.83 4.67 -21.81
C HIS A 187 -4.74 4.80 -20.30
N THR A 188 -3.69 4.25 -19.70
CA THR A 188 -3.45 4.40 -18.26
C THR A 188 -2.34 5.40 -18.03
N GLY A 189 -2.65 6.49 -17.32
CA GLY A 189 -1.66 7.45 -16.83
C GLY A 189 -1.09 6.95 -15.51
N TRP A 190 0.11 6.40 -15.54
CA TRP A 190 0.75 5.75 -14.39
C TRP A 190 1.34 6.74 -13.37
N GLY A 191 1.17 8.04 -13.56
CA GLY A 191 1.79 9.06 -12.73
C GLY A 191 3.32 9.16 -12.90
N PRO A 192 3.99 10.00 -12.11
CA PRO A 192 5.45 10.21 -12.22
C PRO A 192 6.29 8.96 -11.95
N THR A 193 5.84 8.10 -11.03
CA THR A 193 6.50 6.84 -10.66
C THR A 193 6.24 5.72 -11.66
N GLY A 194 5.23 5.87 -12.51
CA GLY A 194 4.80 4.86 -13.48
C GLY A 194 5.43 4.96 -14.87
N ALA A 195 6.43 5.83 -15.07
CA ALA A 195 7.10 6.01 -16.36
C ALA A 195 7.76 4.74 -16.92
N SER A 196 7.95 3.71 -16.09
CA SER A 196 8.49 2.40 -16.48
C SER A 196 7.43 1.37 -16.90
N PHE A 197 6.15 1.69 -16.79
CA PHE A 197 5.10 0.79 -17.28
C PHE A 197 4.96 0.91 -18.80
N PRO A 198 4.73 -0.20 -19.50
CA PRO A 198 4.51 -0.19 -20.95
C PRO A 198 3.26 0.60 -21.33
N SER A 199 3.38 1.44 -22.34
CA SER A 199 2.27 2.15 -22.98
C SER A 199 1.75 1.38 -24.19
N TRP A 200 0.61 1.80 -24.75
CA TRP A 200 0.14 1.30 -26.04
C TRP A 200 1.18 1.51 -27.16
N HIS A 201 1.94 2.60 -27.13
CA HIS A 201 3.04 2.80 -28.07
C HIS A 201 4.08 1.68 -28.00
N ASN A 202 4.54 1.35 -26.79
CA ASN A 202 5.50 0.24 -26.60
C ASN A 202 4.91 -1.10 -27.03
N TRP A 203 3.60 -1.30 -26.81
CA TRP A 203 2.95 -2.54 -27.20
C TRP A 203 2.89 -2.67 -28.73
N PHE A 204 2.48 -1.62 -29.46
CA PHE A 204 2.44 -1.62 -30.93
C PHE A 204 3.82 -1.83 -31.52
N GLU A 205 4.85 -1.17 -30.98
CA GLU A 205 6.23 -1.34 -31.39
C GLU A 205 6.67 -2.81 -31.25
N ALA A 206 6.43 -3.44 -30.11
CA ALA A 206 6.79 -4.84 -29.85
C ALA A 206 5.98 -5.83 -30.69
N ALA A 207 4.75 -5.48 -31.05
CA ALA A 207 3.91 -6.28 -31.95
C ALA A 207 4.24 -6.10 -33.43
N GLY A 208 5.11 -5.15 -33.81
CA GLY A 208 5.43 -4.81 -35.18
C GLY A 208 4.27 -4.19 -35.95
N ILE A 209 3.35 -3.50 -35.25
CA ILE A 209 2.15 -2.90 -35.79
C ILE A 209 2.31 -1.38 -35.78
N GLU A 210 2.13 -0.74 -36.94
CA GLU A 210 2.12 0.72 -37.03
C GLU A 210 0.89 1.31 -36.30
N PRO A 211 1.10 2.12 -35.25
CA PRO A 211 0.00 2.75 -34.54
C PRO A 211 -0.64 3.84 -35.41
N GLY A 212 -1.85 3.60 -35.90
CA GLY A 212 -2.61 4.62 -36.59
C GLY A 212 -2.98 5.80 -35.68
N ARG A 213 -3.48 6.91 -36.25
CA ARG A 213 -3.95 8.07 -35.46
C ARG A 213 -5.02 7.71 -34.40
N ALA A 214 -5.78 6.65 -34.65
CA ALA A 214 -6.79 6.15 -33.71
C ALA A 214 -6.16 5.62 -32.42
N ALA A 215 -4.93 5.10 -32.47
CA ALA A 215 -4.22 4.61 -31.28
C ALA A 215 -3.88 5.69 -30.25
N GLN A 216 -3.99 6.97 -30.63
CA GLN A 216 -3.80 8.12 -29.72
C GLN A 216 -5.13 8.61 -29.14
N ARG A 217 -6.27 8.03 -29.56
CA ARG A 217 -7.61 8.39 -29.11
C ARG A 217 -8.15 7.30 -28.21
N GLY A 218 -9.06 7.69 -27.34
CA GLY A 218 -9.74 6.76 -26.45
C GLY A 218 -9.97 7.35 -25.07
N LEU A 219 -10.25 6.47 -24.14
CA LEU A 219 -10.43 6.83 -22.75
C LEU A 219 -9.07 6.89 -22.04
N SER A 220 -8.97 7.73 -21.03
CA SER A 220 -7.81 7.82 -20.17
C SER A 220 -8.20 7.62 -18.71
N ALA A 221 -7.46 6.79 -17.99
CA ALA A 221 -7.61 6.56 -16.58
C ALA A 221 -6.29 6.83 -15.85
N ASN A 222 -6.36 7.30 -14.62
CA ASN A 222 -5.17 7.57 -13.79
C ASN A 222 -4.83 6.41 -12.84
N SER A 223 -5.47 5.27 -12.98
CA SER A 223 -5.17 4.07 -12.19
C SER A 223 -5.46 2.79 -12.97
N SER A 224 -4.70 1.73 -12.67
CA SER A 224 -4.88 0.40 -13.27
C SER A 224 -6.28 -0.14 -13.01
N ARG A 225 -6.82 0.10 -11.81
CA ARG A 225 -8.17 -0.37 -11.45
C ARG A 225 -9.24 0.29 -12.32
N ALA A 226 -9.19 1.61 -12.49
CA ALA A 226 -10.15 2.31 -13.32
C ALA A 226 -10.06 1.87 -14.79
N ALA A 227 -8.85 1.69 -15.33
CA ALA A 227 -8.67 1.18 -16.69
C ALA A 227 -9.26 -0.23 -16.86
N LEU A 228 -9.09 -1.10 -15.87
CA LEU A 228 -9.65 -2.45 -15.87
C LEU A 228 -11.18 -2.42 -15.84
N ASP A 229 -11.78 -1.58 -14.99
CA ASP A 229 -13.23 -1.45 -14.87
C ASP A 229 -13.85 -0.91 -16.16
N LEU A 230 -13.19 0.03 -16.85
CA LEU A 230 -13.60 0.50 -18.16
C LEU A 230 -13.57 -0.61 -19.22
N ALA A 231 -12.55 -1.46 -19.20
CA ALA A 231 -12.44 -2.60 -20.10
C ALA A 231 -13.52 -3.65 -19.83
N ILE A 232 -13.80 -3.98 -18.56
CA ILE A 232 -14.89 -4.89 -18.14
C ILE A 232 -16.24 -4.35 -18.60
N SER A 233 -16.42 -3.03 -18.56
CA SER A 233 -17.65 -2.37 -19.01
C SER A 233 -17.80 -2.31 -20.54
N GLY A 234 -16.86 -2.87 -21.29
CA GLY A 234 -16.93 -2.92 -22.76
C GLY A 234 -16.61 -1.60 -23.46
N LEU A 235 -15.95 -0.66 -22.77
CA LEU A 235 -15.67 0.67 -23.31
C LEU A 235 -14.39 0.75 -24.14
N GLY A 236 -13.64 -0.35 -24.24
CA GLY A 236 -12.42 -0.44 -25.04
C GLY A 236 -11.47 -1.54 -24.60
N VAL A 237 -10.27 -1.49 -25.15
CA VAL A 237 -9.19 -2.42 -24.85
C VAL A 237 -8.19 -1.73 -23.92
N ALA A 238 -7.84 -2.35 -22.80
CA ALA A 238 -6.85 -1.87 -21.85
C ALA A 238 -5.57 -2.71 -21.89
N LEU A 239 -4.42 -2.09 -21.56
CA LEU A 239 -3.23 -2.83 -21.16
C LEU A 239 -3.31 -3.02 -19.64
N ALA A 240 -3.55 -4.25 -19.20
CA ALA A 240 -3.70 -4.58 -17.78
C ALA A 240 -2.58 -5.48 -17.29
N GLN A 241 -2.05 -5.19 -16.09
CA GLN A 241 -1.11 -6.07 -15.42
C GLN A 241 -1.77 -7.41 -15.09
N GLY A 242 -1.02 -8.50 -15.22
CA GLY A 242 -1.49 -9.85 -14.92
C GLY A 242 -2.08 -9.96 -13.52
N ILE A 243 -1.42 -9.35 -12.53
CA ILE A 243 -1.86 -9.37 -11.14
C ILE A 243 -3.28 -8.79 -10.94
N TYR A 244 -3.73 -7.87 -11.82
CA TYR A 244 -5.05 -7.26 -11.70
C TYR A 244 -6.10 -7.91 -12.61
N CYS A 245 -5.70 -8.46 -13.76
CA CYS A 245 -6.66 -8.98 -14.73
C CYS A 245 -6.87 -10.50 -14.66
N ALA A 246 -5.98 -11.26 -13.99
CA ALA A 246 -6.05 -12.72 -13.94
C ALA A 246 -7.42 -13.24 -13.52
N GLU A 247 -8.00 -12.73 -12.45
CA GLU A 247 -9.30 -13.16 -11.94
C GLU A 247 -10.45 -12.86 -12.91
N ALA A 248 -10.43 -11.67 -13.52
CA ALA A 248 -11.44 -11.28 -14.50
C ALA A 248 -11.33 -12.08 -15.82
N LEU A 249 -10.13 -12.60 -16.13
CA LEU A 249 -9.91 -13.54 -17.23
C LEU A 249 -10.40 -14.95 -16.86
N GLU A 250 -10.16 -15.42 -15.63
CA GLU A 250 -10.60 -16.73 -15.13
C GLU A 250 -12.12 -16.84 -15.09
N ASP A 251 -12.81 -15.79 -14.66
CA ASP A 251 -14.29 -15.78 -14.55
C ASP A 251 -14.99 -15.29 -15.83
N GLY A 252 -14.24 -14.99 -16.89
CA GLY A 252 -14.76 -14.63 -18.21
C GLY A 252 -15.33 -13.22 -18.32
N ARG A 253 -15.14 -12.34 -17.33
CA ARG A 253 -15.48 -10.90 -17.46
C ARG A 253 -14.57 -10.18 -18.45
N LEU A 254 -13.36 -10.67 -18.62
CA LEU A 254 -12.41 -10.21 -19.63
C LEU A 254 -11.91 -11.37 -20.47
N VAL A 255 -11.42 -11.04 -21.65
CA VAL A 255 -10.69 -11.94 -22.53
C VAL A 255 -9.43 -11.27 -23.05
N ARG A 256 -8.46 -12.07 -23.45
CA ARG A 256 -7.25 -11.61 -24.15
C ARG A 256 -7.47 -11.76 -25.66
N PRO A 257 -7.78 -10.67 -26.36
CA PRO A 257 -8.03 -10.75 -27.80
C PRO A 257 -6.75 -11.04 -28.61
N LEU A 258 -5.58 -10.80 -27.99
CA LEU A 258 -4.26 -10.97 -28.62
C LEU A 258 -3.31 -11.65 -27.65
N ALA A 259 -2.48 -12.54 -28.15
CA ALA A 259 -1.52 -13.31 -27.35
C ALA A 259 -0.33 -12.47 -26.85
N GLN A 260 0.03 -11.41 -27.60
CA GLN A 260 1.20 -10.58 -27.29
C GLN A 260 1.07 -9.91 -25.92
N ALA A 261 2.01 -10.21 -25.04
CA ALA A 261 2.19 -9.54 -23.75
C ALA A 261 3.50 -8.74 -23.75
N LEU A 262 3.61 -7.77 -22.85
CA LEU A 262 4.87 -7.07 -22.58
C LEU A 262 5.23 -7.23 -21.12
N GLU A 263 6.43 -7.74 -20.88
CA GLU A 263 6.98 -7.81 -19.51
C GLU A 263 7.10 -6.42 -18.90
N LEU A 264 6.79 -6.31 -17.62
CA LEU A 264 7.07 -5.13 -16.85
C LEU A 264 8.58 -4.97 -16.67
N ARG A 265 9.08 -3.74 -16.73
CA ARG A 265 10.53 -3.46 -16.64
C ARG A 265 11.11 -3.74 -15.26
N GLN A 266 10.25 -3.77 -14.24
CA GLN A 266 10.64 -4.02 -12.86
C GLN A 266 9.72 -5.05 -12.22
N PRO A 267 10.21 -5.84 -11.26
CA PRO A 267 9.39 -6.75 -10.49
C PRO A 267 8.51 -6.01 -9.48
N TYR A 268 7.52 -6.68 -8.94
CA TYR A 268 6.96 -6.28 -7.66
C TYR A 268 7.94 -6.62 -6.55
N CYS A 269 8.13 -5.67 -5.64
CA CYS A 269 9.08 -5.74 -4.56
C CYS A 269 8.37 -5.63 -3.21
N LEU A 270 8.89 -6.37 -2.23
CA LEU A 270 8.41 -6.35 -0.86
C LEU A 270 9.48 -5.73 0.03
N THR A 271 9.13 -4.66 0.73
CA THR A 271 9.99 -3.97 1.67
C THR A 271 9.47 -4.15 3.08
N ILE A 272 10.32 -4.62 3.99
CA ILE A 272 10.00 -4.84 5.41
C ILE A 272 11.08 -4.18 6.26
N PRO A 273 10.75 -3.15 7.05
CA PRO A 273 11.71 -2.50 7.94
C PRO A 273 12.24 -3.48 8.99
N GLU A 274 13.49 -3.31 9.42
CA GLU A 274 14.14 -4.19 10.40
C GLU A 274 13.34 -4.35 11.70
N ARG A 275 12.66 -3.28 12.15
CA ARG A 275 11.82 -3.28 13.35
C ARG A 275 10.65 -4.27 13.26
N SER A 276 10.15 -4.52 12.05
CA SER A 276 9.00 -5.40 11.81
C SER A 276 9.41 -6.82 11.42
N ALA A 277 10.63 -7.02 10.91
CA ALA A 277 11.10 -8.27 10.34
C ALA A 277 11.11 -9.47 11.32
N ARG A 278 11.20 -9.20 12.63
CA ARG A 278 11.23 -10.25 13.69
C ARG A 278 9.85 -10.66 14.19
N ARG A 279 8.78 -10.03 13.71
CA ARG A 279 7.42 -10.31 14.17
C ARG A 279 6.84 -11.49 13.39
N ASP A 280 6.35 -12.51 14.10
CA ASP A 280 5.81 -13.75 13.50
C ASP A 280 4.67 -13.46 12.52
N VAL A 281 3.76 -12.51 12.86
CA VAL A 281 2.64 -12.12 11.98
C VAL A 281 3.13 -11.48 10.68
N VAL A 282 4.25 -10.73 10.73
CA VAL A 282 4.86 -10.12 9.55
C VAL A 282 5.48 -11.19 8.67
N ALA A 283 6.19 -12.16 9.26
CA ALA A 283 6.78 -13.28 8.54
C ALA A 283 5.70 -14.16 7.87
N ALA A 284 4.61 -14.45 8.58
CA ALA A 284 3.48 -15.22 8.06
C ALA A 284 2.78 -14.47 6.91
N PHE A 285 2.51 -13.18 7.07
CA PHE A 285 1.86 -12.38 6.03
C PHE A 285 2.77 -12.22 4.80
N ARG A 286 4.07 -12.01 5.02
CA ARG A 286 5.07 -11.95 3.93
C ARG A 286 4.99 -13.21 3.07
N GLN A 287 5.08 -14.38 3.68
CA GLN A 287 5.06 -15.64 2.94
C GLN A 287 3.75 -15.82 2.17
N TRP A 288 2.62 -15.61 2.85
CA TRP A 288 1.30 -15.68 2.23
C TRP A 288 1.15 -14.70 1.04
N LEU A 289 1.62 -13.45 1.20
CA LEU A 289 1.52 -12.43 0.15
C LEU A 289 2.35 -12.81 -1.10
N ILE A 290 3.57 -13.34 -0.88
CA ILE A 290 4.44 -13.84 -1.96
C ILE A 290 3.74 -14.97 -2.72
N ASP A 291 3.16 -15.92 -1.99
CA ASP A 291 2.48 -17.07 -2.59
C ASP A 291 1.24 -16.64 -3.37
N GLU A 292 0.46 -15.67 -2.86
CA GLU A 292 -0.69 -15.09 -3.57
C GLU A 292 -0.26 -14.34 -4.84
N CYS A 293 0.80 -13.53 -4.79
CA CYS A 293 1.32 -12.84 -5.96
C CYS A 293 1.76 -13.84 -7.03
N ARG A 294 2.54 -14.84 -6.66
CA ARG A 294 3.04 -15.88 -7.57
C ARG A 294 1.91 -16.72 -8.18
N ARG A 295 0.92 -17.08 -7.37
CA ARG A 295 -0.26 -17.83 -7.85
C ARG A 295 -1.01 -17.02 -8.88
N THR A 296 -1.24 -15.74 -8.63
CA THR A 296 -1.99 -14.86 -9.52
C THR A 296 -1.26 -14.66 -10.86
N VAL A 297 0.03 -14.31 -10.82
CA VAL A 297 0.81 -14.04 -12.04
C VAL A 297 1.08 -15.32 -12.87
N ASN A 298 1.08 -16.48 -12.22
CA ASN A 298 1.22 -17.78 -12.90
C ASN A 298 -0.12 -18.41 -13.29
N SER A 299 -1.24 -17.69 -13.19
CA SER A 299 -2.55 -18.17 -13.59
C SER A 299 -2.56 -18.70 -15.03
N PRO A 300 -3.20 -19.86 -15.28
CA PRO A 300 -3.38 -20.36 -16.65
C PRO A 300 -4.07 -19.37 -17.59
N ALA A 301 -4.93 -18.48 -17.06
CA ALA A 301 -5.62 -17.46 -17.83
C ALA A 301 -4.68 -16.39 -18.43
N LEU A 302 -3.45 -16.30 -17.95
CA LEU A 302 -2.40 -15.38 -18.44
C LEU A 302 -1.45 -16.03 -19.46
N ARG A 303 -1.63 -17.30 -19.80
CA ARG A 303 -0.79 -18.05 -20.77
C ARG A 303 -1.29 -17.98 -22.19
#